data_3aea20e0019e26997b984e27be90587f
#
_entry.id   3aea20e0019e26997b984e27be90587f
#
_cell.length_a   1.000
_cell.length_b   1.000
_cell.length_c   1.000
_cell.angle_alpha   90.00
_cell.angle_beta   90.00
_cell.angle_gamma   90.00
#
_symmetry.space_group_name_H-M   'P 1'
#
loop_
_entity.id
_entity.type
_entity.pdbx_description
1 polymer ?
#
loop_
_entity_poly.entity_id
_entity_poly.type
_entity_poly.pdbx_seq_one_letter_code
_entity_poly.pdbx_strand_id
1 'polypeptide(L)'
;MKYLVSLCCALLMLVACSKQPDNNIEAHKAAMKRFETMINTADSNIAKELVANNAPFYTPASPTPLYGGEGYLSVVHWMRQSFPDVQWKLEDMVAEGNVVAVRWTLSGTHEGEFMGMPATGKHCSTSVMNFYYFNDEGKVINDIAAEGMIGILRGIGALEK
;
A
#
# COMPACT_ATOMS: atom_id res chain seq x y z
N MET A 1 -60.34 -47.25 17.69
CA MET A 1 -59.47 -46.14 18.23
C MET A 1 -58.19 -46.17 17.44
N LYS A 2 -58.05 -45.23 16.50
CA LYS A 2 -56.90 -45.16 15.60
C LYS A 2 -56.02 -44.01 16.06
N TYR A 3 -54.82 -44.29 16.52
CA TYR A 3 -53.83 -43.28 16.86
C TYR A 3 -53.05 -42.83 15.60
N LEU A 4 -53.31 -41.61 15.17
CA LEU A 4 -52.52 -40.97 14.12
C LEU A 4 -51.24 -40.42 14.81
N VAL A 5 -50.12 -41.04 14.51
CA VAL A 5 -48.79 -40.48 14.89
C VAL A 5 -48.42 -39.49 13.81
N SER A 6 -48.51 -38.20 14.15
CA SER A 6 -48.02 -37.09 13.32
C SER A 6 -46.52 -36.99 13.48
N LEU A 7 -45.80 -37.40 12.43
CA LEU A 7 -44.33 -37.28 12.34
C LEU A 7 -43.98 -35.87 11.86
N CYS A 8 -43.69 -34.97 12.82
CA CYS A 8 -43.22 -33.64 12.52
C CYS A 8 -41.72 -33.69 12.13
N CYS A 9 -41.44 -33.80 10.81
CA CYS A 9 -40.09 -33.61 10.31
C CYS A 9 -39.66 -32.15 10.50
N ALA A 10 -38.92 -31.88 11.57
CA ALA A 10 -38.21 -30.60 11.73
C ALA A 10 -37.03 -30.58 10.74
N LEU A 11 -37.23 -29.90 9.62
CA LEU A 11 -36.18 -29.65 8.64
C LEU A 11 -35.27 -28.53 9.24
N LEU A 12 -34.20 -28.96 9.91
CA LEU A 12 -33.11 -28.06 10.32
C LEU A 12 -32.42 -27.55 9.04
N MET A 13 -32.82 -26.36 8.58
CA MET A 13 -32.03 -25.61 7.61
C MET A 13 -30.74 -25.15 8.30
N LEU A 14 -29.68 -25.90 8.12
CA LEU A 14 -28.31 -25.43 8.33
C LEU A 14 -28.05 -24.34 7.28
N VAL A 15 -28.35 -23.11 7.65
CA VAL A 15 -27.85 -21.94 6.93
C VAL A 15 -26.32 -21.94 7.15
N ALA A 16 -25.61 -22.63 6.27
CA ALA A 16 -24.17 -22.44 6.15
C ALA A 16 -23.97 -20.97 5.74
N CYS A 17 -23.60 -20.15 6.72
CA CYS A 17 -23.15 -18.78 6.47
C CYS A 17 -21.81 -18.92 5.72
N SER A 18 -21.87 -19.16 4.41
CA SER A 18 -20.72 -18.96 3.54
C SER A 18 -20.46 -17.46 3.57
N LYS A 19 -19.41 -17.01 4.27
CA LYS A 19 -18.89 -15.66 4.08
C LYS A 19 -18.63 -15.53 2.59
N GLN A 20 -19.51 -14.82 1.90
CA GLN A 20 -19.23 -14.37 0.54
C GLN A 20 -17.90 -13.60 0.63
N PRO A 21 -16.95 -13.86 -0.29
CA PRO A 21 -15.73 -13.06 -0.33
C PRO A 21 -16.15 -11.60 -0.38
N ASP A 22 -15.60 -10.82 0.56
CA ASP A 22 -15.86 -9.39 0.61
C ASP A 22 -15.31 -8.80 -0.70
N ASN A 23 -16.20 -8.45 -1.63
CA ASN A 23 -15.83 -7.94 -2.95
C ASN A 23 -14.91 -6.70 -2.83
N ASN A 24 -15.01 -5.96 -1.73
CA ASN A 24 -14.16 -4.81 -1.46
C ASN A 24 -12.70 -5.23 -1.19
N ILE A 25 -12.47 -6.34 -0.48
CA ILE A 25 -11.12 -6.84 -0.19
C ILE A 25 -10.35 -7.16 -1.49
N GLU A 26 -10.97 -7.88 -2.43
CA GLU A 26 -10.32 -8.20 -3.70
C GLU A 26 -10.15 -6.97 -4.59
N ALA A 27 -11.09 -6.02 -4.55
CA ALA A 27 -10.96 -4.74 -5.23
C ALA A 27 -9.80 -3.91 -4.66
N HIS A 28 -9.66 -3.82 -3.33
CA HIS A 28 -8.55 -3.12 -2.67
C HIS A 28 -7.19 -3.75 -3.00
N LYS A 29 -7.10 -5.08 -3.00
CA LYS A 29 -5.87 -5.78 -3.45
C LYS A 29 -5.54 -5.52 -4.92
N ALA A 30 -6.55 -5.48 -5.79
CA ALA A 30 -6.37 -5.13 -7.20
C ALA A 30 -5.90 -3.67 -7.36
N ALA A 31 -6.44 -2.75 -6.55
CA ALA A 31 -5.98 -1.37 -6.51
C ALA A 31 -4.50 -1.28 -6.11
N MET A 32 -4.02 -2.07 -5.13
CA MET A 32 -2.62 -2.07 -4.73
C MET A 32 -1.67 -2.58 -5.82
N LYS A 33 -2.09 -3.54 -6.67
CA LYS A 33 -1.30 -3.94 -7.85
C LYS A 33 -1.20 -2.80 -8.88
N ARG A 34 -2.26 -2.04 -9.07
CA ARG A 34 -2.23 -0.84 -9.93
C ARG A 34 -1.41 0.29 -9.30
N PHE A 35 -1.42 0.37 -7.98
CA PHE A 35 -0.61 1.31 -7.22
C PHE A 35 0.90 1.06 -7.43
N GLU A 36 1.34 -0.20 -7.48
CA GLU A 36 2.71 -0.57 -7.89
C GLU A 36 3.06 0.01 -9.27
N THR A 37 2.18 -0.12 -10.24
CA THR A 37 2.36 0.49 -11.56
C THR A 37 2.48 2.01 -11.46
N MET A 38 1.56 2.65 -10.71
CA MET A 38 1.53 4.11 -10.51
C MET A 38 2.85 4.65 -9.98
N ILE A 39 3.38 4.06 -8.91
CA ILE A 39 4.63 4.56 -8.28
C ILE A 39 5.86 4.30 -9.17
N ASN A 40 5.88 3.19 -9.91
CA ASN A 40 7.00 2.85 -10.78
C ASN A 40 7.00 3.61 -12.11
N THR A 41 5.84 4.06 -12.59
CA THR A 41 5.72 4.86 -13.82
C THR A 41 5.52 6.35 -13.59
N ALA A 42 5.18 6.74 -12.34
CA ALA A 42 4.70 8.08 -11.95
C ALA A 42 3.47 8.52 -12.78
N ASP A 43 2.54 7.60 -13.03
CA ASP A 43 1.35 7.87 -13.84
C ASP A 43 0.31 8.67 -13.04
N SER A 44 0.13 9.94 -13.42
CA SER A 44 -0.81 10.85 -12.76
C SER A 44 -2.28 10.49 -12.97
N ASN A 45 -2.63 9.77 -14.04
CA ASN A 45 -4.01 9.33 -14.27
C ASN A 45 -4.37 8.20 -13.30
N ILE A 46 -3.47 7.24 -13.13
CA ILE A 46 -3.64 6.17 -12.14
C ILE A 46 -3.68 6.78 -10.73
N ALA A 47 -2.84 7.76 -10.43
CA ALA A 47 -2.82 8.42 -9.13
C ALA A 47 -4.16 9.12 -8.80
N LYS A 48 -4.75 9.84 -9.75
CA LYS A 48 -6.06 10.49 -9.59
C LYS A 48 -7.21 9.49 -9.44
N GLU A 49 -7.08 8.32 -10.05
CA GLU A 49 -8.07 7.26 -9.93
C GLU A 49 -7.99 6.56 -8.56
N LEU A 50 -6.78 6.19 -8.13
CA LEU A 50 -6.58 5.35 -6.95
C LEU A 50 -6.53 6.12 -5.63
N VAL A 51 -6.19 7.41 -5.63
CA VAL A 51 -5.97 8.21 -4.43
C VAL A 51 -7.03 9.29 -4.30
N ALA A 52 -7.65 9.40 -3.12
CA ALA A 52 -8.60 10.46 -2.84
C ALA A 52 -7.91 11.83 -2.80
N ASN A 53 -8.54 12.88 -3.37
CA ASN A 53 -7.94 14.21 -3.50
C ASN A 53 -7.49 14.84 -2.17
N ASN A 54 -8.17 14.49 -1.08
CA ASN A 54 -7.91 14.98 0.27
C ASN A 54 -7.06 14.03 1.13
N ALA A 55 -6.55 12.92 0.57
CA ALA A 55 -5.69 11.99 1.29
C ALA A 55 -4.37 12.67 1.66
N PRO A 56 -4.00 12.78 2.96
CA PRO A 56 -2.76 13.39 3.39
C PRO A 56 -1.60 12.38 3.32
N PHE A 57 -0.45 12.81 2.84
CA PHE A 57 0.79 12.04 2.85
C PHE A 57 1.89 12.82 3.54
N TYR A 58 2.55 12.19 4.50
CA TYR A 58 3.63 12.79 5.29
C TYR A 58 4.97 12.27 4.79
N THR A 59 5.91 13.17 4.56
CA THR A 59 7.25 12.85 4.07
C THR A 59 8.29 13.77 4.71
N PRO A 60 9.52 13.28 4.97
CA PRO A 60 10.61 14.15 5.42
C PRO A 60 10.95 15.29 4.44
N ALA A 61 10.56 15.15 3.17
CA ALA A 61 10.82 16.15 2.14
C ALA A 61 9.90 17.40 2.24
N SER A 62 8.84 17.35 3.05
CA SER A 62 7.90 18.47 3.20
C SER A 62 7.53 18.68 4.67
N PRO A 63 7.56 19.95 5.17
CA PRO A 63 7.15 20.26 6.54
C PRO A 63 5.62 20.19 6.73
N THR A 64 4.87 20.12 5.63
CA THR A 64 3.40 20.03 5.63
C THR A 64 2.96 18.83 4.84
N PRO A 65 1.78 18.24 5.15
CA PRO A 65 1.26 17.13 4.37
C PRO A 65 1.09 17.50 2.90
N LEU A 66 1.40 16.55 2.02
CA LEU A 66 1.06 16.59 0.61
C LEU A 66 -0.29 15.89 0.40
N TYR A 67 -1.10 16.32 -0.55
CA TYR A 67 -2.46 15.81 -0.68
C TYR A 67 -2.72 15.17 -2.04
N GLY A 68 -3.53 14.11 -2.03
CA GLY A 68 -4.06 13.45 -3.22
C GLY A 68 -2.99 12.71 -4.03
N GLY A 69 -3.38 12.27 -5.23
CA GLY A 69 -2.50 11.52 -6.11
C GLY A 69 -1.25 12.29 -6.53
N GLU A 70 -1.37 13.58 -6.82
CA GLU A 70 -0.23 14.44 -7.18
C GLU A 70 0.73 14.64 -5.98
N GLY A 71 0.16 14.76 -4.75
CA GLY A 71 0.96 14.82 -3.54
C GLY A 71 1.76 13.53 -3.32
N TYR A 72 1.16 12.38 -3.56
CA TYR A 72 1.86 11.10 -3.50
C TYR A 72 2.98 11.01 -4.54
N LEU A 73 2.70 11.40 -5.79
CA LEU A 73 3.71 11.39 -6.85
C LEU A 73 4.87 12.35 -6.60
N SER A 74 4.65 13.45 -5.86
CA SER A 74 5.74 14.33 -5.43
C SER A 74 6.77 13.60 -4.56
N VAL A 75 6.35 12.65 -3.72
CA VAL A 75 7.27 11.79 -2.95
C VAL A 75 8.07 10.88 -3.88
N VAL A 76 7.42 10.29 -4.88
CA VAL A 76 8.08 9.45 -5.89
C VAL A 76 9.14 10.26 -6.66
N HIS A 77 8.79 11.47 -7.07
CA HIS A 77 9.73 12.36 -7.77
C HIS A 77 10.92 12.76 -6.88
N TRP A 78 10.65 13.07 -5.62
CA TRP A 78 11.72 13.35 -4.64
C TRP A 78 12.67 12.16 -4.48
N MET A 79 12.15 10.95 -4.35
CA MET A 79 12.97 9.74 -4.30
C MET A 79 13.83 9.56 -5.55
N ARG A 80 13.29 9.84 -6.74
CA ARG A 80 14.02 9.74 -8.02
C ARG A 80 15.13 10.75 -8.20
N GLN A 81 15.09 11.87 -7.51
CA GLN A 81 16.21 12.83 -7.50
C GLN A 81 17.48 12.21 -6.89
N SER A 82 17.30 11.36 -5.90
CA SER A 82 18.41 10.71 -5.19
C SER A 82 18.70 9.29 -5.69
N PHE A 83 17.67 8.62 -6.18
CA PHE A 83 17.71 7.24 -6.70
C PHE A 83 17.00 7.19 -8.06
N PRO A 84 17.68 7.57 -9.18
CA PRO A 84 17.01 7.68 -10.48
C PRO A 84 16.40 6.37 -10.98
N ASP A 85 16.97 5.23 -10.57
CA ASP A 85 16.56 3.87 -10.92
C ASP A 85 15.64 3.22 -9.86
N VAL A 86 15.11 4.01 -8.91
CA VAL A 86 14.29 3.45 -7.83
C VAL A 86 13.08 2.69 -8.34
N GLN A 87 12.90 1.50 -7.76
CA GLN A 87 11.77 0.62 -8.02
C GLN A 87 11.15 0.16 -6.71
N TRP A 88 9.83 0.02 -6.71
CA TRP A 88 9.05 -0.61 -5.65
C TRP A 88 8.45 -1.90 -6.20
N LYS A 89 8.71 -3.01 -5.55
CA LYS A 89 8.14 -4.31 -5.89
C LYS A 89 7.19 -4.74 -4.78
N LEU A 90 5.94 -5.03 -5.14
CA LEU A 90 4.97 -5.57 -4.23
C LEU A 90 5.28 -7.05 -3.99
N GLU A 91 5.63 -7.40 -2.75
CA GLU A 91 5.99 -8.76 -2.37
C GLU A 91 4.81 -9.53 -1.79
N ASP A 92 4.17 -8.96 -0.77
CA ASP A 92 3.04 -9.57 -0.09
C ASP A 92 1.98 -8.54 0.23
N MET A 93 0.72 -8.97 0.34
CA MET A 93 -0.36 -8.16 0.87
C MET A 93 -1.38 -9.01 1.62
N VAL A 94 -1.91 -8.45 2.70
CA VAL A 94 -3.07 -8.96 3.42
C VAL A 94 -4.09 -7.86 3.54
N ALA A 95 -5.38 -8.19 3.52
CA ALA A 95 -6.45 -7.20 3.58
C ALA A 95 -7.56 -7.65 4.51
N GLU A 96 -8.11 -6.69 5.27
CA GLU A 96 -9.29 -6.88 6.12
C GLU A 96 -10.12 -5.59 6.10
N GLY A 97 -11.41 -5.71 5.79
CA GLY A 97 -12.29 -4.56 5.65
C GLY A 97 -11.77 -3.55 4.64
N ASN A 98 -11.53 -2.34 5.10
CA ASN A 98 -11.03 -1.23 4.28
C ASN A 98 -9.52 -0.99 4.43
N VAL A 99 -8.75 -1.95 4.94
CA VAL A 99 -7.31 -1.83 5.16
C VAL A 99 -6.58 -2.90 4.37
N VAL A 100 -5.49 -2.50 3.70
CA VAL A 100 -4.53 -3.41 3.08
C VAL A 100 -3.15 -3.15 3.66
N ALA A 101 -2.56 -4.15 4.30
CA ALA A 101 -1.17 -4.14 4.68
C ALA A 101 -0.33 -4.71 3.54
N VAL A 102 0.72 -4.00 3.15
CA VAL A 102 1.58 -4.36 2.01
C VAL A 102 3.03 -4.36 2.46
N ARG A 103 3.78 -5.37 2.02
CA ARG A 103 5.23 -5.38 2.09
C ARG A 103 5.81 -5.12 0.70
N TRP A 104 6.61 -4.08 0.61
CA TRP A 104 7.34 -3.70 -0.59
C TRP A 104 8.82 -4.06 -0.44
N THR A 105 9.47 -4.37 -1.55
CA THR A 105 10.92 -4.21 -1.70
C THR A 105 11.15 -2.90 -2.46
N LEU A 106 11.83 -1.95 -1.82
CA LEU A 106 12.34 -0.74 -2.44
C LEU A 106 13.81 -0.98 -2.79
N SER A 107 14.22 -0.70 -4.02
CA SER A 107 15.62 -0.81 -4.45
C SER A 107 16.00 0.32 -5.39
N GLY A 108 17.26 0.73 -5.35
CA GLY A 108 17.79 1.79 -6.22
C GLY A 108 19.25 2.11 -5.91
N THR A 109 19.89 2.86 -6.81
CA THR A 109 21.27 3.31 -6.69
C THR A 109 21.32 4.77 -6.24
N HIS A 110 22.08 5.06 -5.17
CA HIS A 110 22.20 6.39 -4.58
C HIS A 110 23.12 7.29 -5.43
N GLU A 111 22.54 8.01 -6.38
CA GLU A 111 23.25 8.85 -7.35
C GLU A 111 23.04 10.35 -7.15
N GLY A 112 22.09 10.76 -6.29
CA GLY A 112 21.84 12.15 -5.91
C GLY A 112 21.95 12.38 -4.40
N GLU A 113 21.88 13.64 -3.95
CA GLU A 113 21.83 13.91 -2.52
C GLU A 113 20.55 13.35 -1.90
N PHE A 114 20.67 12.69 -0.73
CA PHE A 114 19.55 12.18 0.03
C PHE A 114 19.67 12.56 1.50
N MET A 115 18.75 13.41 1.98
CA MET A 115 18.71 13.91 3.37
C MET A 115 20.05 14.47 3.86
N GLY A 116 20.72 15.27 3.04
CA GLY A 116 22.01 15.89 3.35
C GLY A 116 23.22 14.97 3.09
N MET A 117 23.02 13.72 2.71
CA MET A 117 24.10 12.81 2.35
C MET A 117 24.40 12.90 0.85
N PRO A 118 25.63 13.26 0.45
CA PRO A 118 26.04 13.23 -0.96
C PRO A 118 25.93 11.84 -1.57
N ALA A 119 25.75 11.79 -2.90
CA ALA A 119 25.72 10.55 -3.67
C ALA A 119 26.87 9.60 -3.30
N THR A 120 26.56 8.34 -3.01
CA THR A 120 27.56 7.32 -2.63
C THR A 120 27.80 6.29 -3.74
N GLY A 121 26.98 6.25 -4.79
CA GLY A 121 26.99 5.22 -5.82
C GLY A 121 26.59 3.83 -5.32
N LYS A 122 26.15 3.70 -4.07
CA LYS A 122 25.75 2.40 -3.51
C LYS A 122 24.36 2.02 -3.96
N HIS A 123 24.22 0.76 -4.39
CA HIS A 123 22.89 0.17 -4.55
C HIS A 123 22.36 -0.25 -3.20
N CYS A 124 21.12 0.15 -2.89
CA CYS A 124 20.42 -0.27 -1.69
C CYS A 124 19.16 -1.07 -2.06
N SER A 125 18.80 -2.00 -1.18
CA SER A 125 17.53 -2.72 -1.25
C SER A 125 17.02 -2.91 0.18
N THR A 126 15.77 -2.54 0.44
CA THR A 126 15.17 -2.61 1.77
C THR A 126 13.70 -2.98 1.69
N SER A 127 13.20 -3.65 2.74
CA SER A 127 11.76 -3.86 2.91
C SER A 127 11.10 -2.63 3.51
N VAL A 128 9.93 -2.29 3.00
CA VAL A 128 9.06 -1.24 3.52
C VAL A 128 7.68 -1.85 3.74
N MET A 129 7.08 -1.58 4.87
CA MET A 129 5.72 -2.02 5.19
C MET A 129 4.81 -0.82 5.29
N ASN A 130 3.67 -0.89 4.60
CA ASN A 130 2.65 0.15 4.62
C ASN A 130 1.30 -0.45 4.96
N PHE A 131 0.50 0.34 5.69
CA PHE A 131 -0.93 0.13 5.83
C PHE A 131 -1.65 1.18 4.99
N TYR A 132 -2.42 0.74 3.99
CA TYR A 132 -3.25 1.59 3.15
C TYR A 132 -4.69 1.51 3.59
N TYR A 133 -5.33 2.65 3.77
CA TYR A 133 -6.73 2.79 4.17
C TYR A 133 -7.56 3.24 2.99
N PHE A 134 -8.70 2.60 2.77
CA PHE A 134 -9.59 2.86 1.65
C PHE A 134 -10.91 3.47 2.12
N ASN A 135 -11.50 4.32 1.29
CA ASN A 135 -12.88 4.78 1.48
C ASN A 135 -13.87 3.85 0.76
N ASP A 136 -15.17 4.16 0.90
CA ASP A 136 -16.26 3.39 0.28
C ASP A 136 -16.23 3.44 -1.26
N GLU A 137 -15.53 4.41 -1.85
CA GLU A 137 -15.31 4.53 -3.29
C GLU A 137 -14.12 3.67 -3.78
N GLY A 138 -13.44 2.96 -2.88
CA GLY A 138 -12.26 2.15 -3.19
C GLY A 138 -10.99 2.96 -3.44
N LYS A 139 -10.92 4.21 -2.96
CA LYS A 139 -9.75 5.08 -3.08
C LYS A 139 -8.94 5.08 -1.80
N VAL A 140 -7.62 5.14 -1.93
CA VAL A 140 -6.70 5.34 -0.81
C VAL A 140 -6.92 6.71 -0.19
N ILE A 141 -7.17 6.75 1.12
CA ILE A 141 -7.38 7.97 1.90
C ILE A 141 -6.25 8.25 2.90
N ASN A 142 -5.39 7.27 3.15
CA ASN A 142 -4.23 7.40 4.03
C ASN A 142 -3.28 6.25 3.79
N ASP A 143 -1.97 6.45 4.05
CA ASP A 143 -1.01 5.38 4.25
C ASP A 143 -0.13 5.65 5.48
N ILE A 144 0.31 4.57 6.11
CA ILE A 144 1.25 4.60 7.23
C ILE A 144 2.39 3.65 6.90
N ALA A 145 3.59 4.21 6.70
CA ALA A 145 4.79 3.44 6.40
C ALA A 145 5.64 3.18 7.65
N ALA A 146 6.26 2.00 7.71
CA ALA A 146 7.22 1.63 8.74
C ALA A 146 8.57 1.25 8.14
N GLU A 147 9.66 1.65 8.80
CA GLU A 147 11.08 1.26 8.60
C GLU A 147 11.74 1.61 7.26
N GLY A 148 11.02 1.99 6.22
CA GLY A 148 11.60 2.22 4.89
C GLY A 148 12.79 3.19 4.91
N MET A 149 12.67 4.31 5.60
CA MET A 149 13.71 5.34 5.67
C MET A 149 14.99 4.85 6.35
N ILE A 150 14.87 4.13 7.47
CA ILE A 150 16.03 3.57 8.19
C ILE A 150 16.78 2.57 7.31
N GLY A 151 16.04 1.72 6.58
CA GLY A 151 16.63 0.77 5.65
C GLY A 151 17.42 1.42 4.52
N ILE A 152 16.89 2.50 3.95
CA ILE A 152 17.57 3.30 2.92
C ILE A 152 18.86 3.91 3.50
N LEU A 153 18.78 4.60 4.63
CA LEU A 153 19.93 5.26 5.26
C LEU A 153 21.05 4.27 5.60
N ARG A 154 20.71 3.08 6.07
CA ARG A 154 21.69 2.00 6.27
C ARG A 154 22.30 1.49 4.96
N GLY A 155 21.47 1.32 3.94
CA GLY A 155 21.90 0.84 2.62
C GLY A 155 22.91 1.76 1.93
N ILE A 156 22.73 3.05 2.04
CA ILE A 156 23.66 4.06 1.48
C ILE A 156 24.85 4.36 2.40
N GLY A 157 24.85 3.85 3.65
CA GLY A 157 25.93 4.01 4.62
C GLY A 157 25.85 5.29 5.45
N ALA A 158 24.68 5.91 5.54
CA ALA A 158 24.44 7.08 6.40
C ALA A 158 24.27 6.68 7.87
N LEU A 159 23.93 5.43 8.15
CA LEU A 159 23.85 4.84 9.49
C LEU A 159 24.75 3.61 9.56
N GLU A 160 25.46 3.47 10.67
CA GLU A 160 26.20 2.23 10.96
C GLU A 160 25.23 1.05 11.17
N LYS A 161 25.77 -0.17 10.91
CA LYS A 161 24.98 -1.41 11.05
C LYS A 161 24.76 -1.77 12.51
#